data_f87a7971bf5919d6d0cf424ddb6d6607
#
_entry.id   f87a7971bf5919d6d0cf424ddb6d6607
#
_cell.length_a   1.000
_cell.length_b   1.000
_cell.length_c   1.000
_cell.angle_alpha   90.00
_cell.angle_beta   90.00
_cell.angle_gamma   90.00
#
_symmetry.space_group_name_H-M   'P 1'
#
loop_
_entity.id
_entity.type
_entity.pdbx_description
1 polymer ?
#
loop_
_entity_poly.entity_id
_entity_poly.type
_entity_poly.pdbx_seq_one_letter_code
_entity_poly.pdbx_strand_id
1 'polypeptide(L)'
;MDDLELAYVHDGSLEGLLTAVFLAFERKEYPFDVSASCRFMPRLGQRIVEVETNMERAWRVRAGIIRVCGMETYQCVVAASLSDEPDAGSSILSFVRYTMKRGPRARFDKAAPDVERFAEIVRSVRNERHYWVQFMRFSKTRDGVYVAVCNPKASVVPLLMGWFSARFNTQPFIVFDEVHHVAGVSHNGEWQLVRSPDFVVPPAAVDDAFYEQAWKTFYDSVAIDARYNPELRRSFMPKRLWKNIVELSDVSLGGSGIKEERRPLPKQRNGALKGSAAGGLLDQ
;
A
#
# COMPACT_ATOMS: atom_id res chain seq x y z
N MET A 1 32.37 -20.42 14.47
CA MET A 1 32.46 -19.29 13.51
C MET A 1 31.13 -18.58 13.61
N ASP A 2 31.12 -17.36 14.09
CA ASP A 2 29.89 -16.67 14.44
C ASP A 2 29.05 -16.39 13.20
N ASP A 3 27.83 -16.97 13.16
CA ASP A 3 26.83 -16.74 12.12
C ASP A 3 26.38 -15.25 12.03
N LEU A 4 26.89 -14.40 12.94
CA LEU A 4 26.64 -12.96 13.01
C LEU A 4 27.17 -12.18 11.79
N GLU A 5 28.11 -12.74 11.04
CA GLU A 5 28.73 -12.11 9.88
C GLU A 5 28.18 -12.63 8.53
N LEU A 6 27.25 -13.59 8.56
CA LEU A 6 26.72 -14.20 7.34
C LEU A 6 25.57 -13.38 6.78
N ALA A 7 25.64 -13.01 5.50
CA ALA A 7 24.55 -12.41 4.75
C ALA A 7 24.15 -13.27 3.54
N TYR A 8 22.86 -13.42 3.34
CA TYR A 8 22.26 -13.98 2.13
C TYR A 8 21.66 -12.86 1.28
N VAL A 9 22.10 -12.77 0.04
CA VAL A 9 21.66 -11.72 -0.89
C VAL A 9 20.95 -12.36 -2.07
N HIS A 10 19.70 -11.97 -2.29
CA HIS A 10 18.84 -12.49 -3.34
C HIS A 10 18.40 -11.40 -4.33
N ASP A 11 17.76 -11.75 -5.43
CA ASP A 11 17.37 -10.85 -6.54
C ASP A 11 16.21 -9.89 -6.21
N GLY A 12 15.66 -9.92 -5.00
CA GLY A 12 14.51 -9.12 -4.58
C GLY A 12 13.15 -9.71 -4.94
N SER A 13 13.10 -10.87 -5.60
CA SER A 13 11.87 -11.62 -5.82
C SER A 13 11.44 -12.39 -4.56
N LEU A 14 10.16 -12.73 -4.47
CA LEU A 14 9.65 -13.63 -3.42
C LEU A 14 10.31 -15.01 -3.54
N GLU A 15 10.50 -15.49 -4.75
CA GLU A 15 11.11 -16.78 -5.06
C GLU A 15 12.59 -16.80 -4.63
N GLY A 16 13.32 -15.71 -4.84
CA GLY A 16 14.70 -15.54 -4.38
C GLY A 16 14.78 -15.57 -2.84
N LEU A 17 13.90 -14.83 -2.17
CA LEU A 17 13.80 -14.86 -0.71
C LEU A 17 13.47 -16.25 -0.17
N LEU A 18 12.49 -16.95 -0.75
CA LEU A 18 12.14 -18.31 -0.34
C LEU A 18 13.29 -19.29 -0.63
N THR A 19 14.06 -19.07 -1.70
CA THR A 19 15.28 -19.85 -1.98
C THR A 19 16.33 -19.62 -0.89
N ALA A 20 16.52 -18.38 -0.44
CA ALA A 20 17.41 -18.06 0.69
C ALA A 20 16.96 -18.77 1.98
N VAL A 21 15.66 -18.77 2.27
CA VAL A 21 15.09 -19.54 3.40
C VAL A 21 15.40 -21.02 3.24
N PHE A 22 15.20 -21.60 2.06
CA PHE A 22 15.53 -23.02 1.81
C PHE A 22 17.00 -23.33 2.13
N LEU A 23 17.92 -22.53 1.59
CA LEU A 23 19.36 -22.72 1.80
C LEU A 23 19.75 -22.61 3.27
N ALA A 24 19.17 -21.66 4.00
CA ALA A 24 19.41 -21.50 5.43
C ALA A 24 18.97 -22.72 6.25
N PHE A 25 17.88 -23.39 5.86
CA PHE A 25 17.48 -24.67 6.48
C PHE A 25 18.36 -25.84 6.05
N GLU A 26 18.67 -25.96 4.77
CA GLU A 26 19.48 -27.04 4.19
C GLU A 26 20.89 -27.07 4.80
N ARG A 27 21.51 -25.89 4.91
CA ARG A 27 22.88 -25.73 5.45
C ARG A 27 22.93 -25.63 6.97
N LYS A 28 21.77 -25.50 7.62
CA LYS A 28 21.65 -25.22 9.07
C LYS A 28 22.39 -23.95 9.47
N GLU A 29 22.43 -22.97 8.58
CA GLU A 29 23.05 -21.65 8.79
C GLU A 29 22.02 -20.65 9.35
N TYR A 30 22.50 -19.67 10.11
CA TYR A 30 21.69 -18.60 10.73
C TYR A 30 22.19 -17.24 10.23
N PRO A 31 21.92 -16.88 8.97
CA PRO A 31 22.38 -15.58 8.46
C PRO A 31 21.79 -14.44 9.30
N PHE A 32 22.66 -13.52 9.65
CA PHE A 32 22.27 -12.29 10.34
C PHE A 32 21.46 -11.39 9.42
N ASP A 33 21.80 -11.37 8.12
CA ASP A 33 21.15 -10.55 7.12
C ASP A 33 20.64 -11.40 5.95
N VAL A 34 19.38 -11.16 5.56
CA VAL A 34 18.77 -11.73 4.35
C VAL A 34 18.14 -10.57 3.60
N SER A 35 18.78 -10.12 2.53
CA SER A 35 18.43 -8.87 1.86
C SER A 35 18.35 -9.02 0.34
N ALA A 36 17.52 -8.17 -0.27
CA ALA A 36 17.51 -8.02 -1.73
C ALA A 36 18.78 -7.29 -2.19
N SER A 37 19.36 -7.71 -3.32
CA SER A 37 20.61 -7.15 -3.87
C SER A 37 20.55 -5.62 -4.06
N CYS A 38 19.41 -5.09 -4.48
CA CYS A 38 19.20 -3.65 -4.68
C CYS A 38 19.18 -2.82 -3.38
N ARG A 39 19.06 -3.47 -2.22
CA ARG A 39 19.00 -2.81 -0.89
C ARG A 39 20.13 -3.24 0.03
N PHE A 40 20.89 -4.24 -0.35
CA PHE A 40 21.95 -4.79 0.48
C PHE A 40 23.12 -3.81 0.63
N MET A 41 23.50 -3.55 1.87
CA MET A 41 24.67 -2.73 2.22
C MET A 41 25.68 -3.62 2.95
N PRO A 42 26.77 -4.02 2.30
CA PRO A 42 27.76 -4.90 2.89
C PRO A 42 28.49 -4.25 4.08
N ARG A 43 28.78 -5.05 5.11
CA ARG A 43 29.57 -4.66 6.27
C ARG A 43 30.97 -5.23 6.15
N LEU A 44 31.95 -4.55 6.75
CA LEU A 44 33.32 -5.02 6.78
C LEU A 44 33.43 -6.37 7.52
N GLY A 45 34.05 -7.35 6.89
CA GLY A 45 34.21 -8.72 7.45
C GLY A 45 33.02 -9.64 7.25
N GLN A 46 31.94 -9.18 6.62
CA GLN A 46 30.74 -9.98 6.40
C GLN A 46 30.95 -11.03 5.31
N ARG A 47 30.57 -12.28 5.58
CA ARG A 47 30.54 -13.35 4.57
C ARG A 47 29.25 -13.24 3.77
N ILE A 48 29.36 -12.90 2.50
CA ILE A 48 28.22 -12.72 1.60
C ILE A 48 28.02 -14.01 0.79
N VAL A 49 26.77 -14.48 0.74
CA VAL A 49 26.33 -15.59 -0.11
C VAL A 49 25.29 -15.06 -1.05
N GLU A 50 25.64 -14.98 -2.33
CA GLU A 50 24.66 -14.68 -3.37
C GLU A 50 23.76 -15.90 -3.59
N VAL A 51 22.45 -15.65 -3.58
CA VAL A 51 21.42 -16.68 -3.70
C VAL A 51 20.81 -16.61 -5.09
N GLU A 52 21.17 -17.56 -5.94
CA GLU A 52 20.47 -17.75 -7.21
C GLU A 52 19.05 -18.25 -6.96
N THR A 53 18.07 -17.57 -7.57
CA THR A 53 16.66 -17.93 -7.45
C THR A 53 16.39 -19.29 -8.07
N ASN A 54 15.85 -20.21 -7.29
CA ASN A 54 15.48 -21.55 -7.70
C ASN A 54 14.00 -21.82 -7.42
N MET A 55 13.21 -21.92 -8.47
CA MET A 55 11.75 -22.08 -8.39
C MET A 55 11.33 -23.35 -7.64
N GLU A 56 12.03 -24.45 -7.83
CA GLU A 56 11.71 -25.72 -7.14
C GLU A 56 11.92 -25.59 -5.63
N ARG A 57 13.03 -25.00 -5.21
CA ARG A 57 13.34 -24.76 -3.81
C ARG A 57 12.34 -23.78 -3.18
N ALA A 58 12.01 -22.70 -3.89
CA ALA A 58 10.99 -21.73 -3.45
C ALA A 58 9.63 -22.41 -3.26
N TRP A 59 9.21 -23.24 -4.20
CA TRP A 59 7.94 -23.97 -4.10
C TRP A 59 7.92 -24.98 -2.95
N ARG A 60 9.04 -25.64 -2.68
CA ARG A 60 9.15 -26.54 -1.51
C ARG A 60 8.97 -25.78 -0.20
N VAL A 61 9.56 -24.59 -0.06
CA VAL A 61 9.37 -23.73 1.13
C VAL A 61 7.92 -23.28 1.24
N ARG A 62 7.33 -22.77 0.15
CA ARG A 62 5.91 -22.42 0.10
C ARG A 62 5.02 -23.56 0.55
N ALA A 63 5.19 -24.73 -0.06
CA ALA A 63 4.38 -25.91 0.28
C ALA A 63 4.59 -26.34 1.73
N GLY A 64 5.83 -26.26 2.23
CA GLY A 64 6.17 -26.53 3.62
C GLY A 64 5.46 -25.61 4.61
N ILE A 65 5.52 -24.30 4.36
CA ILE A 65 4.83 -23.29 5.20
C ILE A 65 3.32 -23.54 5.20
N ILE A 66 2.72 -23.74 4.02
CA ILE A 66 1.27 -23.95 3.90
C ILE A 66 0.86 -25.22 4.63
N ARG A 67 1.60 -26.31 4.45
CA ARG A 67 1.30 -27.61 5.08
C ARG A 67 1.40 -27.57 6.60
N VAL A 68 2.43 -26.91 7.15
CA VAL A 68 2.72 -26.93 8.60
C VAL A 68 2.02 -25.78 9.32
N CYS A 69 1.99 -24.59 8.72
CA CYS A 69 1.56 -23.35 9.38
C CYS A 69 0.26 -22.77 8.81
N GLY A 70 -0.22 -23.29 7.67
CA GLY A 70 -1.45 -22.86 7.02
C GLY A 70 -1.24 -21.71 5.99
N MET A 71 -2.23 -21.56 5.10
CA MET A 71 -2.23 -20.56 4.02
C MET A 71 -2.11 -19.13 4.53
N GLU A 72 -2.78 -18.80 5.63
CA GLU A 72 -2.72 -17.45 6.20
C GLU A 72 -1.30 -17.06 6.66
N THR A 73 -0.54 -18.01 7.19
CA THR A 73 0.88 -17.77 7.54
C THR A 73 1.69 -17.46 6.29
N TYR A 74 1.48 -18.24 5.22
CA TYR A 74 2.13 -17.95 3.94
C TYR A 74 1.75 -16.57 3.37
N GLN A 75 0.48 -16.18 3.44
CA GLN A 75 0.04 -14.85 3.03
C GLN A 75 0.69 -13.73 3.85
N CYS A 76 0.96 -13.97 5.15
CA CYS A 76 1.74 -13.03 5.96
C CYS A 76 3.19 -12.94 5.47
N VAL A 77 3.82 -14.06 5.10
CA VAL A 77 5.18 -14.07 4.51
C VAL A 77 5.21 -13.29 3.20
N VAL A 78 4.23 -13.49 2.31
CA VAL A 78 4.09 -12.71 1.07
C VAL A 78 3.92 -11.22 1.37
N ALA A 79 3.10 -10.86 2.35
CA ALA A 79 2.94 -9.45 2.71
C ALA A 79 4.25 -8.86 3.26
N ALA A 80 4.94 -9.57 4.15
CA ALA A 80 6.21 -9.10 4.72
C ALA A 80 7.31 -8.94 3.68
N SER A 81 7.36 -9.80 2.64
CA SER A 81 8.36 -9.69 1.56
C SER A 81 8.22 -8.43 0.70
N LEU A 82 7.09 -7.76 0.76
CA LEU A 82 6.83 -6.50 0.07
C LEU A 82 7.25 -5.26 0.88
N SER A 83 7.77 -5.46 2.09
CA SER A 83 8.23 -4.39 2.97
C SER A 83 9.59 -3.83 2.53
N ASP A 84 9.78 -2.52 2.75
CA ASP A 84 11.08 -1.84 2.57
C ASP A 84 11.93 -1.81 3.84
N GLU A 85 11.44 -2.39 4.93
CA GLU A 85 12.22 -2.49 6.17
C GLU A 85 13.50 -3.28 5.93
N PRO A 86 14.67 -2.78 6.37
CA PRO A 86 15.96 -3.42 6.08
C PRO A 86 16.07 -4.83 6.60
N ASP A 87 15.42 -5.14 7.71
CA ASP A 87 15.43 -6.44 8.38
C ASP A 87 14.27 -7.37 7.97
N ALA A 88 13.50 -7.00 6.96
CA ALA A 88 12.32 -7.78 6.58
C ALA A 88 12.65 -9.23 6.20
N GLY A 89 13.71 -9.45 5.41
CA GLY A 89 14.12 -10.80 5.01
C GLY A 89 14.60 -11.65 6.18
N SER A 90 15.43 -11.09 7.07
CA SER A 90 15.92 -11.75 8.28
C SER A 90 14.77 -12.07 9.24
N SER A 91 13.84 -11.14 9.40
CA SER A 91 12.64 -11.34 10.22
C SER A 91 11.73 -12.44 9.66
N ILE A 92 11.58 -12.52 8.33
CA ILE A 92 10.84 -13.60 7.67
C ILE A 92 11.51 -14.96 7.94
N LEU A 93 12.83 -15.06 7.79
CA LEU A 93 13.56 -16.30 8.05
C LEU A 93 13.40 -16.76 9.50
N SER A 94 13.59 -15.86 10.47
CA SER A 94 13.44 -16.15 11.91
C SER A 94 12.02 -16.60 12.25
N PHE A 95 11.01 -15.88 11.75
CA PHE A 95 9.61 -16.23 11.91
C PHE A 95 9.26 -17.59 11.31
N VAL A 96 9.72 -17.87 10.08
CA VAL A 96 9.48 -19.18 9.44
C VAL A 96 10.12 -20.30 10.25
N ARG A 97 11.35 -20.13 10.73
CA ARG A 97 12.00 -21.11 11.62
C ARG A 97 11.20 -21.34 12.89
N TYR A 98 10.78 -20.28 13.53
CA TYR A 98 10.02 -20.35 14.78
C TYR A 98 8.72 -21.13 14.58
N THR A 99 7.95 -20.77 13.55
CA THR A 99 6.62 -21.37 13.29
C THR A 99 6.71 -22.79 12.76
N MET A 100 7.69 -23.11 11.89
CA MET A 100 7.91 -24.47 11.39
C MET A 100 8.24 -25.46 12.52
N LYS A 101 8.93 -25.00 13.57
CA LYS A 101 9.27 -25.83 14.72
C LYS A 101 8.09 -26.04 15.68
N ARG A 102 7.19 -25.06 15.82
CA ARG A 102 6.13 -25.01 16.85
C ARG A 102 4.71 -25.18 16.30
N GLY A 103 4.55 -25.16 14.99
CA GLY A 103 3.27 -25.32 14.32
C GLY A 103 2.43 -24.03 14.20
N PRO A 104 1.19 -24.13 13.71
CA PRO A 104 0.41 -22.99 13.22
C PRO A 104 0.01 -21.98 14.30
N ARG A 105 -0.11 -22.41 15.57
CA ARG A 105 -0.44 -21.51 16.69
C ARG A 105 0.70 -20.57 17.07
N ALA A 106 1.95 -20.94 16.73
CA ALA A 106 3.13 -20.15 17.06
C ALA A 106 3.13 -18.74 16.43
N ARG A 107 2.40 -18.53 15.34
CA ARG A 107 2.24 -17.20 14.73
C ARG A 107 1.54 -16.17 15.63
N PHE A 108 0.87 -16.59 16.68
CA PHE A 108 0.18 -15.74 17.65
C PHE A 108 0.98 -15.52 18.94
N ASP A 109 2.17 -16.09 19.04
CA ASP A 109 3.04 -15.97 20.20
C ASP A 109 3.74 -14.62 20.24
N LYS A 110 3.02 -13.61 20.73
CA LYS A 110 3.54 -12.23 20.85
C LYS A 110 4.67 -12.07 21.86
N ALA A 111 4.91 -13.08 22.71
CA ALA A 111 6.03 -13.04 23.64
C ALA A 111 7.37 -13.42 22.96
N ALA A 112 7.33 -14.02 21.77
CA ALA A 112 8.50 -14.32 20.98
C ALA A 112 8.92 -13.11 20.13
N PRO A 113 10.15 -12.57 20.32
CA PRO A 113 10.61 -11.37 19.58
C PRO A 113 10.54 -11.54 18.06
N ASP A 114 10.88 -12.72 17.53
CA ASP A 114 10.82 -13.04 16.11
C ASP A 114 9.39 -12.93 15.54
N VAL A 115 8.38 -13.31 16.34
CA VAL A 115 6.96 -13.21 15.93
C VAL A 115 6.47 -11.79 16.06
N GLU A 116 6.85 -11.07 17.11
CA GLU A 116 6.45 -9.68 17.32
C GLU A 116 6.96 -8.78 16.21
N ARG A 117 8.28 -8.84 15.92
CA ARG A 117 8.89 -8.03 14.84
C ARG A 117 8.30 -8.34 13.48
N PHE A 118 8.12 -9.62 13.16
CA PHE A 118 7.46 -10.02 11.92
C PHE A 118 6.02 -9.50 11.82
N ALA A 119 5.25 -9.57 12.91
CA ALA A 119 3.88 -9.08 12.95
C ALA A 119 3.80 -7.54 12.76
N GLU A 120 4.78 -6.78 13.25
CA GLU A 120 4.89 -5.35 13.01
C GLU A 120 5.10 -5.05 11.52
N ILE A 121 6.02 -5.76 10.86
CA ILE A 121 6.28 -5.61 9.42
C ILE A 121 5.00 -5.91 8.62
N VAL A 122 4.35 -7.04 8.89
CA VAL A 122 3.08 -7.39 8.22
C VAL A 122 2.01 -6.33 8.44
N ARG A 123 1.89 -5.81 9.66
CA ARG A 123 0.92 -4.76 10.00
C ARG A 123 1.21 -3.47 9.22
N SER A 124 2.47 -3.06 9.14
CA SER A 124 2.90 -1.89 8.38
C SER A 124 2.50 -1.99 6.91
N VAL A 125 2.81 -3.12 6.24
CA VAL A 125 2.45 -3.36 4.84
C VAL A 125 0.93 -3.41 4.64
N ARG A 126 0.19 -4.06 5.54
CA ARG A 126 -1.27 -4.13 5.45
C ARG A 126 -1.94 -2.77 5.66
N ASN A 127 -1.41 -1.95 6.57
CA ASN A 127 -1.88 -0.58 6.76
C ASN A 127 -1.59 0.28 5.52
N GLU A 128 -0.42 0.12 4.90
CA GLU A 128 -0.07 0.81 3.67
C GLU A 128 -1.04 0.43 2.53
N ARG A 129 -1.29 -0.88 2.33
CA ARG A 129 -2.32 -1.35 1.40
C ARG A 129 -3.68 -0.73 1.70
N HIS A 130 -4.07 -0.68 2.98
CA HIS A 130 -5.37 -0.14 3.39
C HIS A 130 -5.53 1.34 3.01
N TYR A 131 -4.50 2.16 3.22
CA TYR A 131 -4.49 3.55 2.78
C TYR A 131 -4.71 3.67 1.27
N TRP A 132 -3.99 2.89 0.48
CA TRP A 132 -4.12 2.97 -0.98
C TRP A 132 -5.45 2.46 -1.49
N VAL A 133 -6.06 1.47 -0.85
CA VAL A 133 -7.45 1.07 -1.18
C VAL A 133 -8.44 2.21 -0.93
N GLN A 134 -8.24 3.01 0.11
CA GLN A 134 -9.15 4.11 0.47
C GLN A 134 -8.92 5.38 -0.35
N PHE A 135 -7.67 5.70 -0.63
CA PHE A 135 -7.30 7.04 -1.11
C PHE A 135 -6.78 7.06 -2.54
N MET A 136 -6.71 5.93 -3.23
CA MET A 136 -6.30 5.90 -4.64
C MET A 136 -7.31 6.62 -5.52
N ARG A 137 -6.82 7.45 -6.43
CA ARG A 137 -7.61 8.15 -7.44
C ARG A 137 -7.16 7.73 -8.82
N PHE A 138 -8.13 7.50 -9.69
CA PHE A 138 -7.90 7.11 -11.08
C PHE A 138 -8.26 8.24 -12.00
N SER A 139 -7.38 8.55 -12.94
CA SER A 139 -7.59 9.49 -14.04
C SER A 139 -7.82 8.71 -15.33
N LYS A 140 -8.76 9.13 -16.15
CA LYS A 140 -9.04 8.50 -17.43
C LYS A 140 -8.10 9.05 -18.50
N THR A 141 -7.45 8.20 -19.27
CA THR A 141 -6.63 8.59 -20.42
C THR A 141 -7.51 8.81 -21.66
N ARG A 142 -6.93 9.43 -22.71
CA ARG A 142 -7.61 9.63 -24.00
C ARG A 142 -8.05 8.33 -24.64
N ASP A 143 -7.32 7.25 -24.39
CA ASP A 143 -7.61 5.90 -24.92
C ASP A 143 -8.61 5.11 -24.06
N GLY A 144 -9.17 5.74 -23.03
CA GLY A 144 -10.20 5.15 -22.18
C GLY A 144 -9.68 4.24 -21.07
N VAL A 145 -8.36 4.16 -20.85
CA VAL A 145 -7.73 3.41 -19.77
C VAL A 145 -7.71 4.26 -18.50
N TYR A 146 -8.05 3.68 -17.36
CA TYR A 146 -7.94 4.36 -16.07
C TYR A 146 -6.54 4.15 -15.47
N VAL A 147 -5.87 5.22 -15.09
CA VAL A 147 -4.52 5.16 -14.51
C VAL A 147 -4.52 5.78 -13.12
N ALA A 148 -3.95 5.06 -12.17
CA ALA A 148 -3.66 5.57 -10.84
C ALA A 148 -2.16 5.50 -10.57
N VAL A 149 -1.61 6.58 -10.02
CA VAL A 149 -0.21 6.66 -9.61
C VAL A 149 -0.15 6.67 -8.09
N CYS A 150 0.78 5.93 -7.52
CA CYS A 150 0.97 5.84 -6.08
C CYS A 150 2.46 5.87 -5.71
N ASN A 151 2.73 6.23 -4.46
CA ASN A 151 4.09 6.30 -3.88
C ASN A 151 4.10 5.67 -2.49
N PRO A 152 3.84 4.35 -2.42
CA PRO A 152 3.74 3.66 -1.14
C PRO A 152 5.09 3.48 -0.47
N LYS A 153 5.06 3.23 0.87
CA LYS A 153 6.24 2.87 1.68
C LYS A 153 6.64 1.40 1.59
N ALA A 154 5.82 0.60 0.93
CA ALA A 154 6.04 -0.82 0.69
C ALA A 154 5.46 -1.16 -0.68
N SER A 155 6.00 -2.14 -1.39
CA SER A 155 5.57 -2.51 -2.74
C SER A 155 4.20 -3.18 -2.76
N VAL A 156 3.13 -2.41 -2.43
CA VAL A 156 1.78 -2.95 -2.18
C VAL A 156 0.93 -3.17 -3.42
N VAL A 157 1.38 -2.77 -4.62
CA VAL A 157 0.63 -2.98 -5.87
C VAL A 157 0.16 -4.44 -6.04
N PRO A 158 0.97 -5.48 -5.77
CA PRO A 158 0.51 -6.87 -5.84
C PRO A 158 -0.70 -7.19 -4.94
N LEU A 159 -0.79 -6.51 -3.80
CA LEU A 159 -1.89 -6.68 -2.85
C LEU A 159 -3.13 -5.85 -3.20
N LEU A 160 -2.99 -4.82 -4.04
CA LEU A 160 -4.06 -3.94 -4.47
C LEU A 160 -4.83 -4.50 -5.66
N MET A 161 -4.12 -5.18 -6.58
CA MET A 161 -4.68 -5.59 -7.87
C MET A 161 -5.90 -6.48 -7.74
N GLY A 162 -5.89 -7.46 -6.84
CA GLY A 162 -7.04 -8.34 -6.62
C GLY A 162 -8.30 -7.59 -6.17
N TRP A 163 -8.16 -6.54 -5.38
CA TRP A 163 -9.29 -5.73 -4.92
C TRP A 163 -9.82 -4.81 -6.03
N PHE A 164 -8.92 -4.13 -6.75
CA PHE A 164 -9.33 -3.21 -7.82
C PHE A 164 -9.87 -3.95 -9.04
N SER A 165 -9.30 -5.09 -9.44
CA SER A 165 -9.81 -5.87 -10.58
C SER A 165 -11.21 -6.46 -10.32
N ALA A 166 -11.52 -6.84 -9.08
CA ALA A 166 -12.87 -7.24 -8.71
C ALA A 166 -13.88 -6.08 -8.78
N ARG A 167 -13.43 -4.84 -8.48
CA ARG A 167 -14.27 -3.65 -8.50
C ARG A 167 -14.45 -3.08 -9.90
N PHE A 168 -13.39 -3.09 -10.73
CA PHE A 168 -13.34 -2.55 -12.08
C PHE A 168 -13.24 -3.68 -13.11
N ASN A 169 -14.06 -4.70 -12.97
CA ASN A 169 -13.97 -5.94 -13.73
C ASN A 169 -14.13 -5.79 -15.26
N THR A 170 -14.79 -4.73 -15.72
CA THR A 170 -15.02 -4.45 -17.15
C THR A 170 -14.16 -3.32 -17.71
N GLN A 171 -13.46 -2.59 -16.84
CA GLN A 171 -12.72 -1.39 -17.22
C GLN A 171 -11.22 -1.67 -17.23
N PRO A 172 -10.50 -1.33 -18.31
CA PRO A 172 -9.05 -1.43 -18.31
C PRO A 172 -8.46 -0.39 -17.37
N PHE A 173 -7.55 -0.82 -16.48
CA PHE A 173 -6.87 0.11 -15.59
C PHE A 173 -5.42 -0.28 -15.32
N ILE A 174 -4.64 0.72 -14.93
CA ILE A 174 -3.25 0.58 -14.50
C ILE A 174 -3.08 1.22 -13.13
N VAL A 175 -2.39 0.54 -12.23
CA VAL A 175 -1.89 1.08 -10.97
C VAL A 175 -0.38 1.09 -11.04
N PHE A 176 0.23 2.29 -11.00
CA PHE A 176 1.68 2.45 -11.10
C PHE A 176 2.27 2.94 -9.77
N ASP A 177 3.26 2.19 -9.29
CA ASP A 177 4.07 2.55 -8.13
C ASP A 177 5.35 3.24 -8.60
N GLU A 178 5.45 4.55 -8.34
CA GLU A 178 6.59 5.39 -8.72
C GLU A 178 7.86 5.04 -7.93
N VAL A 179 7.71 4.46 -6.72
CA VAL A 179 8.84 4.18 -5.82
C VAL A 179 9.51 2.86 -6.18
N HIS A 180 8.69 1.83 -6.45
CA HIS A 180 9.19 0.48 -6.71
C HIS A 180 9.22 0.12 -8.19
N HIS A 181 8.77 1.03 -9.08
CA HIS A 181 8.69 0.83 -10.53
C HIS A 181 7.90 -0.42 -10.93
N VAL A 182 6.78 -0.64 -10.24
CA VAL A 182 5.86 -1.77 -10.48
C VAL A 182 4.53 -1.23 -10.99
N ALA A 183 4.11 -1.71 -12.15
CA ALA A 183 2.79 -1.47 -12.68
C ALA A 183 1.91 -2.72 -12.56
N GLY A 184 0.72 -2.56 -11.99
CA GLY A 184 -0.35 -3.55 -12.10
C GLY A 184 -1.25 -3.16 -13.26
N VAL A 185 -1.39 -4.03 -14.25
CA VAL A 185 -2.23 -3.81 -15.44
C VAL A 185 -3.41 -4.77 -15.38
N SER A 186 -4.63 -4.25 -15.54
CA SER A 186 -5.84 -5.06 -15.56
C SER A 186 -6.71 -4.81 -16.79
N HIS A 187 -7.26 -5.89 -17.30
CA HIS A 187 -8.23 -5.87 -18.40
C HIS A 187 -9.20 -7.04 -18.23
N ASN A 188 -10.51 -6.77 -18.32
CA ASN A 188 -11.57 -7.79 -18.20
C ASN A 188 -11.49 -8.65 -16.91
N GLY A 189 -11.12 -8.03 -15.78
CA GLY A 189 -11.02 -8.71 -14.49
C GLY A 189 -9.73 -9.53 -14.28
N GLU A 190 -8.96 -9.77 -15.33
CA GLU A 190 -7.64 -10.36 -15.25
C GLU A 190 -6.58 -9.28 -15.02
N TRP A 191 -5.51 -9.62 -14.32
CA TRP A 191 -4.43 -8.67 -14.07
C TRP A 191 -3.06 -9.34 -14.05
N GLN A 192 -2.04 -8.55 -14.35
CA GLN A 192 -0.65 -8.95 -14.28
C GLN A 192 0.22 -7.81 -13.74
N LEU A 193 1.40 -8.17 -13.23
CA LEU A 193 2.40 -7.22 -12.78
C LEU A 193 3.47 -7.06 -13.83
N VAL A 194 3.87 -5.81 -14.07
CA VAL A 194 4.96 -5.44 -14.99
C VAL A 194 5.95 -4.59 -14.19
N ARG A 195 7.23 -4.94 -14.25
CA ARG A 195 8.30 -4.05 -13.75
C ARG A 195 8.84 -3.27 -14.93
N SER A 196 8.76 -1.96 -14.86
CA SER A 196 9.27 -1.07 -15.89
C SER A 196 9.84 0.20 -15.25
N PRO A 197 11.16 0.36 -15.22
CA PRO A 197 11.79 1.59 -14.75
C PRO A 197 11.45 2.80 -15.65
N ASP A 198 11.15 2.52 -16.92
CA ASP A 198 10.88 3.55 -17.94
C ASP A 198 9.37 3.77 -18.19
N PHE A 199 8.52 3.34 -17.26
CA PHE A 199 7.08 3.51 -17.43
C PHE A 199 6.70 4.99 -17.42
N VAL A 200 6.15 5.45 -18.54
CA VAL A 200 5.62 6.81 -18.66
C VAL A 200 4.11 6.77 -18.46
N VAL A 201 3.64 7.53 -17.48
CA VAL A 201 2.21 7.67 -17.22
C VAL A 201 1.54 8.36 -18.41
N PRO A 202 0.55 7.75 -19.08
CA PRO A 202 -0.14 8.39 -20.17
C PRO A 202 -0.84 9.69 -19.72
N PRO A 203 -0.89 10.73 -20.55
CA PRO A 203 -1.55 11.98 -20.19
C PRO A 203 -3.06 11.76 -19.98
N ALA A 204 -3.61 12.43 -18.95
CA ALA A 204 -5.03 12.43 -18.68
C ALA A 204 -5.85 12.99 -19.85
N ALA A 205 -7.10 12.56 -20.01
CA ALA A 205 -8.02 13.14 -20.97
C ALA A 205 -8.38 14.58 -20.57
N VAL A 206 -8.70 15.42 -21.56
CA VAL A 206 -9.06 16.84 -21.32
C VAL A 206 -10.28 16.96 -20.40
N ASP A 207 -11.23 16.03 -20.53
CA ASP A 207 -12.46 16.01 -19.71
C ASP A 207 -12.20 15.65 -18.24
N ASP A 208 -11.05 15.03 -17.94
CA ASP A 208 -10.70 14.61 -16.58
C ASP A 208 -10.54 15.82 -15.64
N ALA A 209 -9.97 16.92 -16.14
CA ALA A 209 -9.85 18.18 -15.40
C ALA A 209 -11.23 18.78 -15.01
N PHE A 210 -12.24 18.61 -15.86
CA PHE A 210 -13.61 19.02 -15.53
C PHE A 210 -14.20 18.18 -14.39
N TYR A 211 -14.01 16.87 -14.43
CA TYR A 211 -14.49 15.98 -13.38
C TYR A 211 -13.75 16.20 -12.06
N GLU A 212 -12.45 16.45 -12.09
CA GLU A 212 -11.68 16.82 -10.92
C GLU A 212 -12.20 18.12 -10.27
N GLN A 213 -12.46 19.14 -11.06
CA GLN A 213 -13.02 20.39 -10.56
C GLN A 213 -14.43 20.21 -10.01
N ALA A 214 -15.27 19.42 -10.68
CA ALA A 214 -16.60 19.08 -10.19
C ALA A 214 -16.55 18.32 -8.86
N TRP A 215 -15.60 17.38 -8.72
CA TRP A 215 -15.36 16.67 -7.47
C TRP A 215 -14.92 17.59 -6.33
N LYS A 216 -13.97 18.52 -6.58
CA LYS A 216 -13.55 19.52 -5.59
C LYS A 216 -14.73 20.37 -5.13
N THR A 217 -15.54 20.84 -6.06
CA THR A 217 -16.75 21.63 -5.77
C THR A 217 -17.76 20.83 -4.95
N PHE A 218 -18.00 19.59 -5.31
CA PHE A 218 -18.88 18.70 -4.54
C PHE A 218 -18.34 18.47 -3.14
N TYR A 219 -17.06 18.14 -3.00
CA TYR A 219 -16.41 17.91 -1.70
C TYR A 219 -16.57 19.11 -0.77
N ASP A 220 -16.37 20.33 -1.29
CA ASP A 220 -16.54 21.55 -0.50
C ASP A 220 -18.00 21.82 -0.13
N SER A 221 -18.96 21.49 -1.02
CA SER A 221 -20.38 21.71 -0.79
C SER A 221 -20.99 20.78 0.27
N VAL A 222 -20.49 19.54 0.38
CA VAL A 222 -20.98 18.55 1.36
C VAL A 222 -20.22 18.60 2.68
N ALA A 223 -19.13 19.37 2.76
CA ALA A 223 -18.34 19.50 3.96
C ALA A 223 -19.13 20.21 5.08
N ILE A 224 -19.21 19.59 6.25
CA ILE A 224 -19.87 20.17 7.42
C ILE A 224 -18.81 20.92 8.24
N ASP A 225 -18.89 22.26 8.28
CA ASP A 225 -17.90 23.12 8.94
C ASP A 225 -17.73 22.79 10.43
N ALA A 226 -18.80 22.44 11.14
CA ALA A 226 -18.74 22.03 12.53
C ALA A 226 -17.96 20.73 12.79
N ARG A 227 -17.71 19.93 11.75
CA ARG A 227 -16.92 18.69 11.78
C ARG A 227 -15.51 18.87 11.23
N TYR A 228 -15.14 20.07 10.81
CA TYR A 228 -13.81 20.34 10.29
C TYR A 228 -12.76 20.20 11.37
N ASN A 229 -11.91 19.17 11.24
CA ASN A 229 -10.83 18.88 12.18
C ASN A 229 -9.58 18.45 11.40
N PRO A 230 -8.67 19.39 11.09
CA PRO A 230 -7.47 19.11 10.31
C PRO A 230 -6.47 18.20 11.05
N GLU A 231 -6.45 18.20 12.38
CA GLU A 231 -5.55 17.32 13.15
C GLU A 231 -6.02 15.88 13.08
N LEU A 232 -7.31 15.65 13.27
CA LEU A 232 -7.92 14.33 13.13
C LEU A 232 -7.75 13.81 11.70
N ARG A 233 -7.94 14.67 10.68
CA ARG A 233 -7.70 14.31 9.27
C ARG A 233 -6.26 13.85 9.06
N ARG A 234 -5.25 14.55 9.62
CA ARG A 234 -3.83 14.16 9.50
C ARG A 234 -3.53 12.83 10.15
N SER A 235 -4.21 12.46 11.25
CA SER A 235 -4.01 11.18 11.92
C SER A 235 -4.52 10.00 11.09
N PHE A 236 -5.63 10.14 10.37
CA PHE A 236 -6.22 9.10 9.54
C PHE A 236 -5.72 9.11 8.09
N MET A 237 -5.27 10.27 7.58
CA MET A 237 -4.83 10.48 6.21
C MET A 237 -3.45 11.15 6.21
N PRO A 238 -2.35 10.39 6.18
CA PRO A 238 -0.99 10.94 6.20
C PRO A 238 -0.75 11.93 5.07
N LYS A 239 -0.08 13.06 5.35
CA LYS A 239 0.19 14.14 4.39
C LYS A 239 0.86 13.68 3.09
N ARG A 240 1.68 12.62 3.15
CA ARG A 240 2.34 12.06 1.95
C ARG A 240 1.37 11.55 0.88
N LEU A 241 0.13 11.20 1.26
CA LEU A 241 -0.91 10.76 0.32
C LEU A 241 -1.60 11.93 -0.37
N TRP A 242 -1.53 13.14 0.18
CA TRP A 242 -2.32 14.29 -0.27
C TRP A 242 -2.01 14.70 -1.71
N LYS A 243 -0.76 14.51 -2.19
CA LYS A 243 -0.41 14.80 -3.58
C LYS A 243 -1.19 13.96 -4.60
N ASN A 244 -1.66 12.80 -4.19
CA ASN A 244 -2.41 11.84 -5.03
C ASN A 244 -3.94 11.93 -4.81
N ILE A 245 -4.39 12.89 -3.99
CA ILE A 245 -5.81 13.07 -3.65
C ILE A 245 -6.24 14.40 -4.24
N VAL A 246 -7.12 14.36 -5.25
CA VAL A 246 -7.55 15.51 -6.05
C VAL A 246 -8.02 16.69 -5.18
N GLU A 247 -8.82 16.42 -4.17
CA GLU A 247 -9.35 17.43 -3.26
C GLU A 247 -8.32 18.04 -2.27
N LEU A 248 -7.10 17.48 -2.22
CA LEU A 248 -6.03 17.93 -1.33
C LEU A 248 -4.73 18.28 -2.05
N SER A 249 -4.64 18.09 -3.36
CA SER A 249 -3.43 18.31 -4.15
C SER A 249 -2.90 19.74 -4.04
N ASP A 250 -3.79 20.72 -4.03
CA ASP A 250 -3.43 22.15 -3.95
C ASP A 250 -2.85 22.52 -2.57
N VAL A 251 -3.21 21.80 -1.52
CA VAL A 251 -2.70 21.98 -0.15
C VAL A 251 -1.28 21.43 0.00
N SER A 252 -0.92 20.41 -0.78
CA SER A 252 0.40 19.75 -0.71
C SER A 252 1.51 20.55 -1.40
N LEU A 253 1.17 21.40 -2.37
CA LEU A 253 2.11 22.22 -3.15
C LEU A 253 2.51 23.53 -2.47
N GLY A 254 1.79 23.94 -1.43
CA GLY A 254 2.09 25.12 -0.63
C GLY A 254 3.14 24.83 0.44
N GLY A 255 4.39 25.20 0.18
CA GLY A 255 5.45 25.24 1.18
C GLY A 255 5.05 26.11 2.38
N SER A 256 5.46 25.67 3.57
CA SER A 256 5.45 26.36 4.87
C SER A 256 4.74 27.72 4.92
N GLY A 257 3.48 27.77 5.37
CA GLY A 257 2.92 29.03 5.83
C GLY A 257 1.52 29.42 5.39
N ILE A 258 0.81 28.60 4.63
CA ILE A 258 -0.60 28.91 4.36
C ILE A 258 -1.42 28.39 5.54
N LYS A 259 -1.88 29.32 6.41
CA LYS A 259 -3.02 29.08 7.27
C LYS A 259 -4.15 28.61 6.35
N GLU A 260 -4.68 27.42 6.63
CA GLU A 260 -5.92 26.89 6.03
C GLU A 260 -7.10 27.80 6.48
N GLU A 261 -7.11 29.05 6.02
CA GLU A 261 -8.29 29.90 6.13
C GLU A 261 -9.23 29.49 4.98
N ARG A 262 -10.18 28.59 5.29
CA ARG A 262 -11.38 28.51 4.48
C ARG A 262 -11.99 29.92 4.45
N ARG A 263 -12.14 30.50 3.27
CA ARG A 263 -13.00 31.66 3.09
C ARG A 263 -14.36 31.31 3.69
N PRO A 264 -14.89 32.09 4.64
CA PRO A 264 -16.24 31.85 5.14
C PRO A 264 -17.20 31.92 3.95
N LEU A 265 -17.96 30.86 3.74
CA LEU A 265 -19.07 30.88 2.79
C LEU A 265 -19.97 32.06 3.10
N PRO A 266 -20.45 32.80 2.09
CA PRO A 266 -21.36 33.93 2.30
C PRO A 266 -22.58 33.41 3.08
N LYS A 267 -22.81 33.97 4.27
CA LYS A 267 -23.99 33.63 5.08
C LYS A 267 -25.23 33.79 4.20
N GLN A 268 -25.91 32.71 3.89
CA GLN A 268 -27.23 32.75 3.30
C GLN A 268 -28.09 33.60 4.25
N ARG A 269 -28.51 34.77 3.79
CA ARG A 269 -29.50 35.62 4.45
C ARG A 269 -30.78 34.76 4.53
N ASN A 270 -31.12 34.31 5.74
CA ASN A 270 -32.44 33.79 6.03
C ASN A 270 -33.45 34.92 5.70
N GLY A 271 -34.01 34.84 4.53
CA GLY A 271 -35.17 35.64 4.13
C GLY A 271 -36.34 35.17 5.00
N ALA A 272 -36.61 35.91 6.06
CA ALA A 272 -37.83 35.75 6.83
C ALA A 272 -39.02 35.91 5.88
N LEU A 273 -39.70 34.84 5.57
CA LEU A 273 -41.04 34.88 5.02
C LEU A 273 -41.96 35.49 6.09
N LYS A 274 -42.20 36.80 5.99
CA LYS A 274 -43.28 37.45 6.71
C LYS A 274 -44.58 36.91 6.15
N GLY A 275 -45.26 36.10 6.94
CA GLY A 275 -46.62 35.71 6.72
C GLY A 275 -47.51 36.96 6.81
N SER A 276 -48.12 37.36 5.71
CA SER A 276 -49.21 38.28 5.64
C SER A 276 -50.49 37.53 6.04
N ALA A 277 -50.96 37.79 7.26
CA ALA A 277 -52.36 37.47 7.63
C ALA A 277 -53.28 38.55 7.04
N ALA A 278 -54.14 38.15 6.13
CA ALA A 278 -55.32 38.94 5.78
C ALA A 278 -56.53 38.05 5.93
N GLY A 279 -57.31 38.43 6.93
CA GLY A 279 -58.61 37.86 7.19
C GLY A 279 -59.71 38.38 6.23
N GLY A 280 -60.85 37.81 6.27
CA GLY A 280 -62.07 38.24 5.61
C GLY A 280 -62.93 37.05 5.20
N LEU A 281 -63.79 36.59 6.06
CA LEU A 281 -65.26 36.89 6.10
C LEU A 281 -66.09 36.18 4.98
N LEU A 282 -66.95 35.30 5.46
CA LEU A 282 -68.40 35.17 5.19
C LEU A 282 -68.87 34.27 4.02
N ASP A 283 -69.76 33.38 4.49
CA ASP A 283 -71.06 33.01 3.99
C ASP A 283 -71.22 32.19 2.67
N GLN A 284 -71.67 31.10 2.84
CA GLN A 284 -72.86 30.27 2.52
C GLN A 284 -72.48 28.80 2.29
#